data_e45d750d5bf704f84003053cefc97a48
#
_entry.id   e45d750d5bf704f84003053cefc97a48
#
_cell.length_a   1.000
_cell.length_b   1.000
_cell.length_c   1.000
_cell.angle_alpha   90.00
_cell.angle_beta   90.00
_cell.angle_gamma   90.00
#
_symmetry.space_group_name_H-M   'P 1'
#
loop_
_entity.id
_entity.type
_entity.pdbx_description
1 polymer ?
#
loop_
_entity_poly.entity_id
_entity_poly.type
_entity_poly.pdbx_seq_one_letter_code
_entity_poly.pdbx_strand_id
1 'polypeptide(L)'
;MQSKVTQEDFVRLPYNRDAADGSIRPSQSYWRSVLRRLVKNRVAMVSAAVILLIVVMSVVGPMMVPYGYEQTSLMESNLKPCAAHWFGTDKPGRDLWARVWVGARISLMIGLLGAIVPALVGVIIGGVSGYFGGWVDMLLTRFMDVCSCIPSLIYITLIMLLVGSGPLAIVLALSITTWTGSARMIRGRILQFKNREFVLA
;
A
#
# COMPACT_ATOMS: atom_id res chain seq x y z
N MET A 1 -37.80 5.36 33.73
CA MET A 1 -39.09 5.96 33.40
C MET A 1 -39.30 5.75 31.89
N GLN A 2 -40.09 4.76 31.49
CA GLN A 2 -40.47 4.56 30.09
C GLN A 2 -41.70 5.43 29.84
N SER A 3 -41.55 6.47 29.04
CA SER A 3 -42.70 7.23 28.56
C SER A 3 -43.55 6.34 27.64
N LYS A 4 -44.80 6.09 28.02
CA LYS A 4 -45.75 5.40 27.15
C LYS A 4 -46.05 6.32 25.96
N VAL A 5 -45.63 5.91 24.76
CA VAL A 5 -45.99 6.56 23.50
C VAL A 5 -47.47 6.37 23.31
N THR A 6 -48.20 7.48 23.25
CA THR A 6 -49.67 7.50 23.03
C THR A 6 -49.98 7.77 21.56
N GLN A 7 -51.17 7.41 21.09
CA GLN A 7 -51.59 7.65 19.69
C GLN A 7 -51.55 9.12 19.28
N GLU A 8 -51.64 10.04 20.25
CA GLU A 8 -51.54 11.48 20.04
C GLU A 8 -50.11 11.94 19.65
N ASP A 9 -49.11 11.13 19.91
CA ASP A 9 -47.69 11.41 19.54
C ASP A 9 -47.44 11.19 18.03
N PHE A 10 -48.41 10.59 17.31
CA PHE A 10 -48.36 10.36 15.88
C PHE A 10 -49.13 11.40 15.06
N VAL A 11 -48.98 12.68 15.39
CA VAL A 11 -49.52 13.75 14.58
C VAL A 11 -48.69 13.93 13.33
N ARG A 12 -49.31 13.89 12.13
CA ARG A 12 -48.63 14.24 10.89
C ARG A 12 -48.19 15.70 10.95
N LEU A 13 -46.87 15.90 11.08
CA LEU A 13 -46.26 17.22 10.98
C LEU A 13 -46.54 17.78 9.56
N PRO A 14 -46.98 19.05 9.44
CA PRO A 14 -47.14 19.68 8.14
C PRO A 14 -45.83 19.58 7.35
N TYR A 15 -45.91 19.21 6.07
CA TYR A 15 -44.76 19.14 5.20
C TYR A 15 -44.13 20.51 5.05
N ASN A 16 -42.98 20.67 5.72
CA ASN A 16 -42.20 21.89 5.65
C ASN A 16 -41.21 21.78 4.47
N ARG A 17 -41.55 22.43 3.34
CA ARG A 17 -40.69 22.48 2.14
C ARG A 17 -39.31 23.04 2.42
N ASP A 18 -39.22 24.07 3.25
CA ASP A 18 -37.97 24.75 3.57
C ASP A 18 -37.03 23.84 4.40
N ALA A 19 -37.59 23.00 5.27
CA ALA A 19 -36.81 21.98 5.98
C ALA A 19 -36.36 20.81 5.09
N ALA A 20 -37.15 20.46 4.09
CA ALA A 20 -36.79 19.44 3.09
C ALA A 20 -35.68 19.94 2.13
N ASP A 21 -35.78 21.19 1.66
CA ASP A 21 -34.77 21.79 0.79
C ASP A 21 -33.47 22.14 1.55
N GLY A 22 -33.57 22.54 2.83
CA GLY A 22 -32.39 22.77 3.68
C GLY A 22 -31.57 21.52 3.98
N SER A 23 -32.13 20.32 3.77
CA SER A 23 -31.43 19.04 3.94
C SER A 23 -30.63 18.58 2.71
N ILE A 24 -30.82 19.24 1.55
CA ILE A 24 -30.04 18.99 0.34
C ILE A 24 -28.64 19.60 0.52
N ARG A 25 -27.78 18.90 1.23
CA ARG A 25 -26.36 19.25 1.24
C ARG A 25 -25.84 19.16 -0.19
N PRO A 26 -25.21 20.24 -0.73
CA PRO A 26 -24.66 20.19 -2.08
C PRO A 26 -23.75 18.97 -2.19
N SER A 27 -23.93 18.17 -3.25
CA SER A 27 -23.14 16.96 -3.49
C SER A 27 -21.67 17.35 -3.55
N GLN A 28 -20.95 17.10 -2.47
CA GLN A 28 -19.52 17.36 -2.46
C GLN A 28 -18.82 16.23 -3.20
N SER A 29 -17.94 16.59 -4.15
CA SER A 29 -17.10 15.62 -4.82
C SER A 29 -16.40 14.75 -3.79
N TYR A 30 -16.47 13.42 -3.98
CA TYR A 30 -15.86 12.41 -3.12
C TYR A 30 -14.39 12.76 -2.79
N TRP A 31 -13.60 13.09 -3.81
CA TRP A 31 -12.18 13.44 -3.66
C TRP A 31 -11.95 14.69 -2.80
N ARG A 32 -12.78 15.71 -2.94
CA ARG A 32 -12.69 16.92 -2.13
C ARG A 32 -12.97 16.64 -0.65
N SER A 33 -13.93 15.77 -0.38
CA SER A 33 -14.26 15.36 0.99
C SER A 33 -13.15 14.51 1.62
N VAL A 34 -12.55 13.60 0.85
CA VAL A 34 -11.40 12.78 1.28
C VAL A 34 -10.20 13.67 1.59
N LEU A 35 -9.84 14.57 0.66
CA LEU A 35 -8.70 15.47 0.84
C LEU A 35 -8.88 16.38 2.05
N ARG A 36 -10.09 16.94 2.26
CA ARG A 36 -10.40 17.78 3.42
C ARG A 36 -10.26 17.01 4.75
N ARG A 37 -10.69 15.75 4.78
CA ARG A 37 -10.54 14.89 5.96
C ARG A 37 -9.07 14.54 6.22
N LEU A 38 -8.31 14.27 5.17
CA LEU A 38 -6.88 13.98 5.25
C LEU A 38 -6.10 15.16 5.83
N VAL A 39 -6.30 16.36 5.28
CA VAL A 39 -5.64 17.59 5.73
C VAL A 39 -6.01 17.95 7.18
N LYS A 40 -7.23 17.62 7.63
CA LYS A 40 -7.65 17.84 9.00
C LYS A 40 -7.00 16.86 10.00
N ASN A 41 -6.51 15.73 9.54
CA ASN A 41 -5.84 14.75 10.39
C ASN A 41 -4.34 15.08 10.49
N ARG A 42 -3.91 15.65 11.63
CA ARG A 42 -2.52 16.06 11.88
C ARG A 42 -1.54 14.90 11.76
N VAL A 43 -1.91 13.72 12.28
CA VAL A 43 -1.04 12.52 12.22
C VAL A 43 -0.82 12.10 10.77
N ALA A 44 -1.88 12.05 9.97
CA ALA A 44 -1.80 11.70 8.56
C ALA A 44 -0.94 12.71 7.77
N MET A 45 -1.07 14.02 8.08
CA MET A 45 -0.26 15.06 7.43
C MET A 45 1.22 14.96 7.78
N VAL A 46 1.55 14.71 9.06
CA VAL A 46 2.94 14.49 9.48
C VAL A 46 3.53 13.25 8.82
N SER A 47 2.79 12.14 8.80
CA SER A 47 3.24 10.91 8.14
C SER A 47 3.45 11.10 6.64
N ALA A 48 2.55 11.81 5.97
CA ALA A 48 2.68 12.14 4.55
C ALA A 48 3.91 13.03 4.28
N ALA A 49 4.16 14.02 5.15
CA ALA A 49 5.33 14.90 5.05
C ALA A 49 6.64 14.11 5.23
N VAL A 50 6.70 13.17 6.20
CA VAL A 50 7.88 12.31 6.41
C VAL A 50 8.13 11.42 5.20
N ILE A 51 7.09 10.78 4.66
CA ILE A 51 7.21 9.94 3.45
C ILE A 51 7.71 10.79 2.27
N LEU A 52 7.13 11.97 2.06
CA LEU A 52 7.54 12.88 1.00
C LEU A 52 9.00 13.31 1.17
N LEU A 53 9.42 13.62 2.39
CA LEU A 53 10.81 13.95 2.70
C LEU A 53 11.75 12.80 2.32
N ILE A 54 11.42 11.55 2.69
CA ILE A 54 12.24 10.38 2.35
C ILE A 54 12.29 10.19 0.83
N VAL A 55 11.17 10.35 0.12
CA VAL A 55 11.14 10.27 -1.35
C VAL A 55 12.02 11.34 -1.99
N VAL A 56 11.90 12.59 -1.56
CA VAL A 56 12.72 13.69 -2.07
C VAL A 56 14.21 13.44 -1.77
N MET A 57 14.53 13.08 -0.54
CA MET A 57 15.91 12.81 -0.13
C MET A 57 16.51 11.58 -0.83
N SER A 58 15.71 10.58 -1.18
CA SER A 58 16.19 9.44 -1.96
C SER A 58 16.65 9.82 -3.37
N VAL A 59 16.14 10.94 -3.91
CA VAL A 59 16.56 11.50 -5.21
C VAL A 59 17.67 12.51 -5.06
N VAL A 60 17.50 13.48 -4.16
CA VAL A 60 18.40 14.62 -3.99
C VAL A 60 19.60 14.26 -3.14
N GLY A 61 19.42 13.42 -2.10
CA GLY A 61 20.45 13.09 -1.13
C GLY A 61 21.78 12.60 -1.72
N PRO A 62 21.79 11.68 -2.70
CA PRO A 62 23.04 11.25 -3.33
C PRO A 62 23.72 12.36 -4.15
N MET A 63 22.98 13.38 -4.59
CA MET A 63 23.53 14.50 -5.36
C MET A 63 24.17 15.59 -4.46
N MET A 64 23.93 15.51 -3.14
CA MET A 64 24.46 16.50 -2.17
C MET A 64 25.93 16.25 -1.82
N VAL A 65 26.46 15.08 -2.16
CA VAL A 65 27.86 14.72 -1.94
C VAL A 65 28.53 14.36 -3.28
N PRO A 66 29.82 14.65 -3.45
CA PRO A 66 30.52 14.36 -4.69
C PRO A 66 30.88 12.88 -4.86
N TYR A 67 30.62 12.05 -3.86
CA TYR A 67 31.01 10.64 -3.83
C TYR A 67 29.93 9.74 -4.41
N GLY A 68 30.30 8.83 -5.30
CA GLY A 68 29.41 7.77 -5.78
C GLY A 68 29.18 6.70 -4.71
N TYR A 69 27.98 6.09 -4.69
CA TYR A 69 27.62 5.07 -3.68
C TYR A 69 28.46 3.77 -3.78
N GLU A 70 29.14 3.53 -4.91
CA GLU A 70 30.04 2.39 -5.13
C GLU A 70 31.52 2.76 -5.00
N GLN A 71 31.85 4.06 -4.98
CA GLN A 71 33.21 4.53 -4.94
C GLN A 71 33.87 4.10 -3.64
N THR A 72 34.97 3.35 -3.75
CA THR A 72 35.76 2.83 -2.62
C THR A 72 37.05 3.59 -2.47
N SER A 73 37.43 3.91 -1.22
CA SER A 73 38.71 4.51 -0.88
C SER A 73 39.28 3.84 0.38
N LEU A 74 40.23 2.94 0.20
CA LEU A 74 40.84 2.22 1.33
C LEU A 74 41.53 3.16 2.35
N MET A 75 41.95 4.35 1.92
CA MET A 75 42.55 5.35 2.80
C MET A 75 41.48 6.01 3.71
N GLU A 76 40.23 5.98 3.30
CA GLU A 76 39.09 6.59 4.03
C GLU A 76 38.21 5.53 4.71
N SER A 77 38.82 4.38 5.03
CA SER A 77 38.10 3.27 5.68
C SER A 77 37.68 3.61 7.10
N ASN A 78 36.40 3.33 7.43
CA ASN A 78 35.82 3.51 8.76
C ASN A 78 35.99 4.92 9.35
N LEU A 79 35.97 5.95 8.53
CA LEU A 79 35.97 7.33 9.01
C LEU A 79 34.69 7.63 9.82
N LYS A 80 34.85 8.34 10.91
CA LYS A 80 33.71 8.89 11.67
C LYS A 80 33.05 10.03 10.87
N PRO A 81 31.80 10.39 11.19
CA PRO A 81 31.14 11.54 10.59
C PRO A 81 32.03 12.80 10.63
N CYS A 82 32.23 13.41 9.46
CA CYS A 82 33.03 14.60 9.27
C CYS A 82 32.46 15.49 8.16
N ALA A 83 33.04 16.65 7.93
CA ALA A 83 32.56 17.61 6.93
C ALA A 83 32.54 17.04 5.48
N ALA A 84 33.50 16.16 5.16
CA ALA A 84 33.57 15.49 3.86
C ALA A 84 32.58 14.32 3.78
N HIS A 85 32.39 13.54 4.84
CA HIS A 85 31.52 12.36 4.92
C HIS A 85 30.55 12.53 6.08
N TRP A 86 29.34 13.03 5.79
CA TRP A 86 28.38 13.41 6.83
C TRP A 86 27.96 12.25 7.73
N PHE A 87 27.87 11.05 7.20
CA PHE A 87 27.57 9.82 7.98
C PHE A 87 28.84 8.95 8.18
N GLY A 88 30.01 9.46 7.78
CA GLY A 88 31.26 8.69 7.77
C GLY A 88 31.31 7.71 6.59
N THR A 89 32.26 6.77 6.67
CA THR A 89 32.52 5.77 5.64
C THR A 89 32.43 4.34 6.20
N ASP A 90 32.14 3.39 5.34
CA ASP A 90 32.14 1.97 5.69
C ASP A 90 33.56 1.35 5.64
N LYS A 91 33.65 0.04 5.91
CA LYS A 91 34.92 -0.71 5.90
C LYS A 91 35.66 -0.64 4.56
N PRO A 92 35.02 -0.68 3.37
CA PRO A 92 35.69 -0.41 2.09
C PRO A 92 35.93 1.08 1.79
N GLY A 93 35.60 2.02 2.69
CA GLY A 93 35.78 3.45 2.50
C GLY A 93 34.71 4.11 1.61
N ARG A 94 33.51 3.55 1.54
CA ARG A 94 32.41 4.12 0.75
C ARG A 94 31.61 5.09 1.61
N ASP A 95 31.13 6.17 1.00
CA ASP A 95 30.33 7.18 1.68
C ASP A 95 28.97 6.65 2.12
N LEU A 96 28.68 6.71 3.43
CA LEU A 96 27.45 6.19 4.00
C LEU A 96 26.24 7.06 3.69
N TRP A 97 26.40 8.38 3.53
CA TRP A 97 25.28 9.25 3.13
C TRP A 97 24.76 8.89 1.74
N ALA A 98 25.63 8.81 0.74
CA ALA A 98 25.25 8.41 -0.61
C ALA A 98 24.56 7.03 -0.62
N ARG A 99 25.12 6.07 0.13
CA ARG A 99 24.60 4.71 0.21
C ARG A 99 23.22 4.62 0.86
N VAL A 100 22.96 5.37 1.93
CA VAL A 100 21.66 5.39 2.61
C VAL A 100 20.57 5.87 1.66
N TRP A 101 20.81 6.95 0.92
CA TRP A 101 19.77 7.51 0.06
C TRP A 101 19.57 6.73 -1.25
N VAL A 102 20.63 6.15 -1.82
CA VAL A 102 20.49 5.20 -2.93
C VAL A 102 19.77 3.94 -2.47
N GLY A 103 20.12 3.40 -1.29
CA GLY A 103 19.43 2.27 -0.68
C GLY A 103 17.94 2.57 -0.41
N ALA A 104 17.64 3.77 0.09
CA ALA A 104 16.26 4.22 0.30
C ALA A 104 15.45 4.23 -1.00
N ARG A 105 16.02 4.72 -2.12
CA ARG A 105 15.41 4.69 -3.45
C ARG A 105 15.07 3.27 -3.89
N ILE A 106 16.02 2.36 -3.76
CA ILE A 106 15.83 0.95 -4.12
C ILE A 106 14.75 0.31 -3.23
N SER A 107 14.79 0.57 -1.92
CA SER A 107 13.79 0.05 -0.97
C SER A 107 12.38 0.57 -1.25
N LEU A 108 12.24 1.87 -1.57
CA LEU A 108 10.96 2.47 -1.95
C LEU A 108 10.41 1.85 -3.24
N MET A 109 11.27 1.63 -4.24
CA MET A 109 10.88 1.00 -5.50
C MET A 109 10.43 -0.45 -5.26
N ILE A 110 11.19 -1.23 -4.50
CA ILE A 110 10.83 -2.61 -4.14
C ILE A 110 9.52 -2.64 -3.37
N GLY A 111 9.35 -1.77 -2.37
CA GLY A 111 8.13 -1.70 -1.57
C GLY A 111 6.90 -1.32 -2.40
N LEU A 112 7.04 -0.34 -3.29
CA LEU A 112 5.95 0.11 -4.17
C LEU A 112 5.54 -0.98 -5.17
N LEU A 113 6.50 -1.53 -5.90
CA LEU A 113 6.25 -2.59 -6.89
C LEU A 113 5.79 -3.88 -6.21
N GLY A 114 6.41 -4.24 -5.07
CA GLY A 114 6.02 -5.39 -4.26
C GLY A 114 4.62 -5.27 -3.62
N ALA A 115 4.05 -4.08 -3.57
CA ALA A 115 2.65 -3.87 -3.18
C ALA A 115 1.70 -3.85 -4.38
N ILE A 116 2.04 -3.10 -5.44
CA ILE A 116 1.17 -2.90 -6.61
C ILE A 116 1.01 -4.19 -7.42
N VAL A 117 2.09 -4.89 -7.73
CA VAL A 117 2.03 -6.07 -8.60
C VAL A 117 1.17 -7.19 -8.00
N PRO A 118 1.38 -7.62 -6.74
CA PRO A 118 0.50 -8.61 -6.12
C PRO A 118 -0.94 -8.14 -5.95
N ALA A 119 -1.15 -6.84 -5.69
CA ALA A 119 -2.49 -6.29 -5.57
C ALA A 119 -3.25 -6.38 -6.90
N LEU A 120 -2.62 -6.02 -8.02
CA LEU A 120 -3.22 -6.12 -9.36
C LEU A 120 -3.57 -7.57 -9.70
N VAL A 121 -2.64 -8.51 -9.50
CA VAL A 121 -2.89 -9.95 -9.71
C VAL A 121 -4.02 -10.42 -8.80
N GLY A 122 -4.01 -10.01 -7.54
CA GLY A 122 -5.04 -10.34 -6.55
C GLY A 122 -6.41 -9.81 -6.92
N VAL A 123 -6.49 -8.57 -7.45
CA VAL A 123 -7.76 -7.98 -7.92
C VAL A 123 -8.32 -8.78 -9.10
N ILE A 124 -7.49 -9.16 -10.05
CA ILE A 124 -7.91 -9.92 -11.22
C ILE A 124 -8.41 -11.31 -10.79
N ILE A 125 -7.58 -12.08 -10.10
CA ILE A 125 -7.90 -13.47 -9.73
C ILE A 125 -9.02 -13.52 -8.67
N GLY A 126 -8.94 -12.70 -7.63
CA GLY A 126 -9.96 -12.62 -6.60
C GLY A 126 -11.27 -12.03 -7.14
N GLY A 127 -11.17 -11.11 -8.11
CA GLY A 127 -12.30 -10.55 -8.85
C GLY A 127 -13.04 -11.60 -9.64
N VAL A 128 -12.36 -12.34 -10.48
CA VAL A 128 -12.92 -13.44 -11.28
C VAL A 128 -13.54 -14.51 -10.37
N SER A 129 -12.81 -14.95 -9.35
CA SER A 129 -13.27 -15.94 -8.38
C SER A 129 -14.57 -15.50 -7.68
N GLY A 130 -14.61 -14.30 -7.10
CA GLY A 130 -15.78 -13.79 -6.39
C GLY A 130 -16.98 -13.47 -7.30
N TYR A 131 -16.72 -13.00 -8.54
CA TYR A 131 -17.77 -12.63 -9.48
C TYR A 131 -18.48 -13.85 -10.06
N PHE A 132 -17.75 -14.80 -10.64
CA PHE A 132 -18.33 -15.99 -11.26
C PHE A 132 -18.86 -16.98 -10.22
N GLY A 133 -18.13 -17.18 -9.11
CA GLY A 133 -18.53 -18.14 -8.09
C GLY A 133 -18.48 -19.60 -8.57
N GLY A 134 -19.20 -20.50 -7.87
CA GLY A 134 -19.39 -21.88 -8.29
C GLY A 134 -18.08 -22.63 -8.58
N TRP A 135 -17.98 -23.24 -9.75
CA TRP A 135 -16.85 -24.07 -10.15
C TRP A 135 -15.56 -23.26 -10.38
N VAL A 136 -15.70 -22.03 -10.93
CA VAL A 136 -14.56 -21.13 -11.15
C VAL A 136 -13.94 -20.73 -9.82
N ASP A 137 -14.77 -20.38 -8.85
CA ASP A 137 -14.32 -20.02 -7.51
C ASP A 137 -13.64 -21.19 -6.81
N MET A 138 -14.21 -22.38 -6.90
CA MET A 138 -13.63 -23.60 -6.33
C MET A 138 -12.23 -23.89 -6.92
N LEU A 139 -12.11 -23.84 -8.24
CA LEU A 139 -10.85 -24.11 -8.92
C LEU A 139 -9.76 -23.10 -8.56
N LEU A 140 -10.09 -21.79 -8.64
CA LEU A 140 -9.15 -20.73 -8.32
C LEU A 140 -8.73 -20.75 -6.84
N THR A 141 -9.68 -21.08 -5.94
CA THR A 141 -9.37 -21.20 -4.51
C THR A 141 -8.42 -22.37 -4.26
N ARG A 142 -8.64 -23.52 -4.89
CA ARG A 142 -7.72 -24.66 -4.81
C ARG A 142 -6.33 -24.34 -5.35
N PHE A 143 -6.27 -23.62 -6.46
CA PHE A 143 -5.00 -23.15 -6.99
C PHE A 143 -4.27 -22.22 -6.01
N MET A 144 -4.98 -21.24 -5.41
CA MET A 144 -4.41 -20.39 -4.37
C MET A 144 -3.93 -21.18 -3.15
N ASP A 145 -4.66 -22.23 -2.75
CA ASP A 145 -4.27 -23.07 -1.63
C ASP A 145 -2.97 -23.82 -1.92
N VAL A 146 -2.84 -24.44 -3.11
CA VAL A 146 -1.62 -25.10 -3.56
C VAL A 146 -0.43 -24.13 -3.57
N CYS A 147 -0.59 -22.94 -4.14
CA CYS A 147 0.47 -21.92 -4.15
C CYS A 147 0.88 -21.51 -2.72
N SER A 148 -0.08 -21.46 -1.80
CA SER A 148 0.17 -21.05 -0.40
C SER A 148 0.80 -22.14 0.46
N CYS A 149 0.76 -23.41 0.04
CA CYS A 149 1.40 -24.52 0.76
C CYS A 149 2.93 -24.49 0.66
N ILE A 150 3.47 -23.82 -0.36
CA ILE A 150 4.92 -23.73 -0.53
C ILE A 150 5.47 -22.60 0.34
N PRO A 151 6.44 -22.87 1.24
CA PRO A 151 7.06 -21.84 2.05
C PRO A 151 7.67 -20.73 1.19
N SER A 152 7.39 -19.47 1.56
CA SER A 152 7.84 -18.29 0.79
C SER A 152 9.37 -18.24 0.57
N LEU A 153 10.15 -18.76 1.52
CA LEU A 153 11.61 -18.85 1.41
C LEU A 153 12.06 -19.69 0.21
N ILE A 154 11.32 -20.75 -0.14
CA ILE A 154 11.62 -21.60 -1.28
C ILE A 154 11.43 -20.82 -2.59
N TYR A 155 10.33 -20.06 -2.71
CA TYR A 155 10.10 -19.19 -3.86
C TYR A 155 11.21 -18.14 -4.00
N ILE A 156 11.56 -17.48 -2.88
CA ILE A 156 12.58 -16.42 -2.87
C ILE A 156 13.93 -16.97 -3.32
N THR A 157 14.37 -18.08 -2.75
CA THR A 157 15.67 -18.69 -3.10
C THR A 157 15.71 -19.18 -4.54
N LEU A 158 14.62 -19.79 -5.02
CA LEU A 158 14.54 -20.26 -6.41
C LEU A 158 14.58 -19.11 -7.41
N ILE A 159 13.84 -18.03 -7.15
CA ILE A 159 13.83 -16.85 -8.01
C ILE A 159 15.19 -16.16 -8.02
N MET A 160 15.84 -16.03 -6.85
CA MET A 160 17.20 -15.48 -6.79
C MET A 160 18.22 -16.34 -7.52
N LEU A 161 18.04 -17.66 -7.55
CA LEU A 161 18.90 -18.57 -8.31
C LEU A 161 18.72 -18.42 -9.83
N LEU A 162 17.47 -18.22 -10.29
CA LEU A 162 17.14 -18.15 -11.72
C LEU A 162 17.37 -16.75 -12.32
N VAL A 163 17.01 -15.71 -11.60
CA VAL A 163 17.04 -14.33 -12.09
C VAL A 163 18.32 -13.60 -11.65
N GLY A 164 18.99 -14.13 -10.63
CA GLY A 164 20.12 -13.48 -9.97
C GLY A 164 19.70 -12.66 -8.75
N SER A 165 20.70 -12.22 -7.97
CA SER A 165 20.49 -11.39 -6.78
C SER A 165 20.37 -9.92 -7.18
N GLY A 166 19.16 -9.36 -7.12
CA GLY A 166 18.93 -7.96 -7.45
C GLY A 166 17.53 -7.47 -7.06
N PRO A 167 17.24 -6.16 -7.16
CA PRO A 167 15.94 -5.59 -6.83
C PRO A 167 14.78 -6.24 -7.58
N LEU A 168 14.98 -6.59 -8.84
CA LEU A 168 13.98 -7.26 -9.66
C LEU A 168 13.62 -8.65 -9.12
N ALA A 169 14.63 -9.44 -8.74
CA ALA A 169 14.38 -10.75 -8.15
C ALA A 169 13.56 -10.67 -6.86
N ILE A 170 13.83 -9.66 -6.02
CA ILE A 170 13.08 -9.42 -4.78
C ILE A 170 11.62 -9.06 -5.11
N VAL A 171 11.37 -8.16 -6.05
CA VAL A 171 10.01 -7.77 -6.46
C VAL A 171 9.25 -8.97 -7.00
N LEU A 172 9.86 -9.79 -7.86
CA LEU A 172 9.24 -11.00 -8.40
C LEU A 172 8.93 -12.01 -7.29
N ALA A 173 9.88 -12.23 -6.37
CA ALA A 173 9.71 -13.14 -5.24
C ALA A 173 8.55 -12.70 -4.33
N LEU A 174 8.50 -11.41 -3.97
CA LEU A 174 7.40 -10.84 -3.19
C LEU A 174 6.06 -10.95 -3.94
N SER A 175 6.06 -10.69 -5.24
CA SER A 175 4.83 -10.76 -6.04
C SER A 175 4.26 -12.17 -6.09
N ILE A 176 5.09 -13.19 -6.28
CA ILE A 176 4.65 -14.60 -6.35
C ILE A 176 4.17 -15.10 -4.97
N THR A 177 4.71 -14.58 -3.88
CA THR A 177 4.34 -15.06 -2.53
C THR A 177 3.13 -14.37 -1.94
N THR A 178 2.87 -13.11 -2.29
CA THR A 178 1.85 -12.28 -1.58
C THR A 178 0.52 -12.11 -2.34
N TRP A 179 0.46 -12.42 -3.65
CA TRP A 179 -0.75 -12.21 -4.45
C TRP A 179 -1.96 -13.04 -3.96
N THR A 180 -1.73 -14.24 -3.43
CA THR A 180 -2.81 -15.12 -2.95
C THR A 180 -3.57 -14.51 -1.78
N GLY A 181 -2.88 -13.81 -0.88
CA GLY A 181 -3.50 -13.06 0.21
C GLY A 181 -4.39 -11.93 -0.29
N SER A 182 -3.90 -11.16 -1.26
CA SER A 182 -4.66 -10.09 -1.91
C SER A 182 -5.90 -10.65 -2.63
N ALA A 183 -5.74 -11.76 -3.36
CA ALA A 183 -6.83 -12.42 -4.08
C ALA A 183 -7.94 -12.91 -3.13
N ARG A 184 -7.60 -13.54 -2.01
CA ARG A 184 -8.59 -13.98 -1.01
C ARG A 184 -9.34 -12.80 -0.39
N MET A 185 -8.64 -11.69 -0.11
CA MET A 185 -9.27 -10.50 0.43
C MET A 185 -10.29 -9.92 -0.56
N ILE A 186 -9.91 -9.74 -1.82
CA ILE A 186 -10.78 -9.19 -2.88
C ILE A 186 -11.96 -10.12 -3.14
N ARG A 187 -11.74 -11.43 -3.26
CA ARG A 187 -12.80 -12.44 -3.37
C ARG A 187 -13.84 -12.28 -2.25
N GLY A 188 -13.38 -12.22 -0.99
CA GLY A 188 -14.28 -12.05 0.15
C GLY A 188 -15.10 -10.76 0.08
N ARG A 189 -14.51 -9.65 -0.37
CA ARG A 189 -15.23 -8.39 -0.58
C ARG A 189 -16.28 -8.49 -1.67
N ILE A 190 -15.97 -9.09 -2.81
CA ILE A 190 -16.92 -9.25 -3.91
C ILE A 190 -18.11 -10.13 -3.50
N LEU A 191 -17.86 -11.24 -2.80
CA LEU A 191 -18.94 -12.08 -2.28
C LEU A 191 -19.84 -11.32 -1.29
N GLN A 192 -19.28 -10.46 -0.44
CA GLN A 192 -20.07 -9.60 0.45
C GLN A 192 -20.90 -8.57 -0.33
N PHE A 193 -20.34 -7.95 -1.38
CA PHE A 193 -21.08 -6.98 -2.20
C PHE A 193 -22.18 -7.64 -3.03
N LYS A 194 -21.94 -8.83 -3.58
CA LYS A 194 -22.91 -9.57 -4.38
C LYS A 194 -24.22 -9.86 -3.63
N ASN A 195 -24.15 -10.01 -2.30
CA ASN A 195 -25.29 -10.28 -1.43
C ASN A 195 -25.96 -9.01 -0.86
N ARG A 196 -25.59 -7.82 -1.32
CA ARG A 196 -26.23 -6.57 -0.90
C ARG A 196 -27.48 -6.28 -1.72
N GLU A 197 -28.55 -5.83 -1.05
CA GLU A 197 -29.85 -5.54 -1.64
C GLU A 197 -29.79 -4.58 -2.85
N PHE A 198 -28.88 -3.59 -2.83
CA PHE A 198 -28.71 -2.64 -3.93
C PHE A 198 -28.04 -3.23 -5.18
N VAL A 199 -27.51 -4.45 -5.12
CA VAL A 199 -26.97 -5.19 -6.27
C VAL A 199 -28.04 -6.13 -6.83
N LEU A 200 -29.04 -6.50 -6.01
CA LEU A 200 -30.12 -7.40 -6.38
C LEU A 200 -31.35 -6.65 -6.95
N ALA A 201 -31.39 -5.32 -6.77
CA ALA A 201 -32.42 -4.42 -7.32
C ALA A 201 -32.06 -3.97 -8.74
#